data_a5591b640c6f2e6a57161bcec97f566c
#
_entry.id   a5591b640c6f2e6a57161bcec97f566c
#
_cell.length_a   1.000
_cell.length_b   1.000
_cell.length_c   1.000
_cell.angle_alpha   90.00
_cell.angle_beta   90.00
_cell.angle_gamma   90.00
#
_symmetry.space_group_name_H-M   'P 1'
#
loop_
_entity.id
_entity.type
_entity.pdbx_description
1 polymer ?
#
loop_
_entity_poly.entity_id
_entity_poly.type
_entity_poly.pdbx_seq_one_letter_code
_entity_poly.pdbx_strand_id
1 'polypeptide(L)'
;MVSAVGLALIVIGYGQARMDGSPVVYDPPTWTRHVTMLLMLPVFVLLIATYVPGRIRKISRHPMLVAVKLWAFAHLLSNGDVASVLLFGGFLVWAVADRISVKRRGDPGTPFSVEIAGKGRGADIFAVVAGLVVYGLFVWQGHDLVIGVPLT
;
A
#
# COMPACT_ATOMS: atom_id res chain seq x y z
N MET A 1 -2.53 -8.96 18.73
CA MET A 1 -3.96 -9.32 18.59
C MET A 1 -4.84 -8.09 18.32
N VAL A 2 -4.72 -6.97 19.04
CA VAL A 2 -5.54 -5.76 18.83
C VAL A 2 -5.47 -5.23 17.38
N SER A 3 -4.28 -5.21 16.77
CA SER A 3 -4.11 -4.74 15.38
C SER A 3 -4.81 -5.60 14.33
N ALA A 4 -4.85 -6.92 14.53
CA ALA A 4 -5.54 -7.83 13.61
C ALA A 4 -7.07 -7.67 13.69
N VAL A 5 -7.61 -7.51 14.90
CA VAL A 5 -9.04 -7.22 15.11
C VAL A 5 -9.39 -5.86 14.49
N GLY A 6 -8.57 -4.82 14.73
CA GLY A 6 -8.78 -3.51 14.12
C GLY A 6 -8.78 -3.56 12.59
N LEU A 7 -7.86 -4.30 11.99
CA LEU A 7 -7.82 -4.47 10.53
C LEU A 7 -9.06 -5.21 10.01
N ALA A 8 -9.50 -6.27 10.68
CA ALA A 8 -10.72 -6.99 10.32
C ALA A 8 -11.96 -6.08 10.38
N LEU A 9 -12.09 -5.27 11.44
CA LEU A 9 -13.19 -4.31 11.57
C LEU A 9 -13.16 -3.24 10.47
N ILE A 10 -11.98 -2.77 10.07
CA ILE A 10 -11.84 -1.82 8.96
C ILE A 10 -12.30 -2.46 7.64
N VAL A 11 -11.86 -3.69 7.34
CA VAL A 11 -12.24 -4.38 6.10
C VAL A 11 -13.74 -4.65 6.05
N ILE A 12 -14.32 -5.17 7.13
CA ILE A 12 -15.76 -5.45 7.22
C ILE A 12 -16.57 -4.13 7.13
N GLY A 13 -16.20 -3.13 7.92
CA GLY A 13 -16.90 -1.85 7.95
C GLY A 13 -16.85 -1.10 6.63
N TYR A 14 -15.71 -1.13 5.95
CA TYR A 14 -15.56 -0.55 4.62
C TYR A 14 -16.42 -1.28 3.58
N GLY A 15 -16.41 -2.63 3.59
CA GLY A 15 -17.25 -3.43 2.70
C GLY A 15 -18.74 -3.15 2.91
N GLN A 16 -19.20 -3.11 4.15
CA GLN A 16 -20.60 -2.78 4.48
C GLN A 16 -20.99 -1.37 4.03
N ALA A 17 -20.18 -0.36 4.36
CA ALA A 17 -20.44 1.02 3.97
C ALA A 17 -20.57 1.19 2.44
N ARG A 18 -19.84 0.41 1.66
CA ARG A 18 -19.96 0.42 0.20
C ARG A 18 -21.22 -0.28 -0.29
N MET A 19 -21.59 -1.41 0.32
CA MET A 19 -22.85 -2.11 -0.02
C MET A 19 -24.09 -1.29 0.32
N ASP A 20 -24.07 -0.52 1.41
CA ASP A 20 -25.15 0.36 1.83
C ASP A 20 -25.27 1.64 0.98
N GLY A 21 -24.39 1.84 0.01
CA GLY A 21 -24.43 2.99 -0.88
C GLY A 21 -23.75 4.24 -0.29
N SER A 22 -22.46 4.18 -0.03
CA SER A 22 -21.70 5.32 0.48
C SER A 22 -21.85 6.55 -0.42
N PRO A 23 -22.18 7.74 0.13
CA PRO A 23 -22.34 8.96 -0.64
C PRO A 23 -21.09 9.31 -1.45
N VAL A 24 -21.28 9.83 -2.66
CA VAL A 24 -20.20 10.27 -3.54
C VAL A 24 -19.75 11.68 -3.14
N VAL A 25 -18.47 11.86 -2.87
CA VAL A 25 -17.81 13.15 -2.60
C VAL A 25 -17.31 13.76 -3.90
N TYR A 26 -16.71 12.94 -4.75
CA TYR A 26 -16.26 13.32 -6.10
C TYR A 26 -16.32 12.09 -7.01
N ASP A 27 -16.52 12.34 -8.31
CA ASP A 27 -16.58 11.30 -9.34
C ASP A 27 -15.28 11.31 -10.16
N PRO A 28 -14.36 10.35 -9.91
CA PRO A 28 -13.11 10.31 -10.64
C PRO A 28 -13.32 9.83 -12.07
N PRO A 29 -12.68 10.49 -13.08
CA PRO A 29 -12.73 10.04 -14.46
C PRO A 29 -12.23 8.59 -14.61
N THR A 30 -12.77 7.83 -15.55
CA THR A 30 -12.46 6.40 -15.73
C THR A 30 -10.96 6.11 -15.97
N TRP A 31 -10.23 7.03 -16.60
CA TRP A 31 -8.80 6.87 -16.84
C TRP A 31 -7.96 6.84 -15.56
N THR A 32 -8.45 7.41 -14.45
CA THR A 32 -7.74 7.39 -13.15
C THR A 32 -7.51 5.98 -12.63
N ARG A 33 -8.36 5.01 -13.01
CA ARG A 33 -8.17 3.59 -12.67
C ARG A 33 -6.85 3.05 -13.25
N HIS A 34 -6.51 3.41 -14.48
CA HIS A 34 -5.24 3.00 -15.10
C HIS A 34 -4.04 3.63 -14.38
N VAL A 35 -4.16 4.90 -13.96
CA VAL A 35 -3.13 5.55 -13.15
C VAL A 35 -2.97 4.85 -11.80
N THR A 36 -4.07 4.51 -11.16
CA THR A 36 -4.05 3.74 -9.90
C THR A 36 -3.36 2.39 -10.08
N MET A 37 -3.70 1.64 -11.11
CA MET A 37 -3.04 0.37 -11.42
C MET A 37 -1.53 0.54 -11.64
N LEU A 38 -1.12 1.58 -12.38
CA LEU A 38 0.29 1.89 -12.59
C LEU A 38 1.01 2.24 -11.27
N LEU A 39 0.39 3.05 -10.41
CA LEU A 39 0.94 3.43 -9.11
C LEU A 39 1.01 2.25 -8.13
N MET A 40 0.17 1.24 -8.30
CA MET A 40 0.19 0.03 -7.48
C MET A 40 1.40 -0.89 -7.78
N LEU A 41 1.98 -0.84 -8.97
CA LEU A 41 3.20 -1.60 -9.30
C LEU A 41 4.32 -1.38 -8.27
N PRO A 42 4.80 -0.13 -8.05
CA PRO A 42 5.85 0.11 -7.07
C PRO A 42 5.40 -0.16 -5.63
N VAL A 43 4.11 -0.14 -5.31
CA VAL A 43 3.61 -0.48 -3.96
C VAL A 43 4.02 -1.91 -3.60
N PHE A 44 3.74 -2.90 -4.44
CA PHE A 44 4.09 -4.29 -4.19
C PHE A 44 5.60 -4.52 -4.13
N VAL A 45 6.36 -3.84 -4.99
CA VAL A 45 7.84 -3.86 -4.93
C VAL A 45 8.34 -3.33 -3.59
N LEU A 46 7.82 -2.23 -3.11
CA LEU A 46 8.18 -1.62 -1.82
C LEU A 46 7.79 -2.49 -0.63
N LEU A 47 6.64 -3.18 -0.69
CA LEU A 47 6.23 -4.14 0.34
C LEU A 47 7.25 -5.28 0.45
N ILE A 48 7.67 -5.88 -0.66
CA ILE A 48 8.70 -6.92 -0.66
C ILE A 48 10.04 -6.34 -0.18
N ALA A 49 10.45 -5.16 -0.67
CA ALA A 49 11.69 -4.49 -0.28
C ALA A 49 11.75 -4.14 1.22
N THR A 50 10.61 -4.11 1.92
CA THR A 50 10.57 -3.94 3.37
C THR A 50 11.31 -5.07 4.09
N TYR A 51 11.22 -6.28 3.57
CA TYR A 51 11.77 -7.49 4.18
C TYR A 51 13.08 -7.96 3.52
N VAL A 52 13.43 -7.39 2.37
CA VAL A 52 14.62 -7.79 1.60
C VAL A 52 15.67 -6.67 1.66
N PRO A 53 16.91 -6.95 2.14
CA PRO A 53 17.97 -5.96 2.26
C PRO A 53 18.58 -5.64 0.89
N GLY A 54 18.12 -4.57 0.26
CA GLY A 54 18.59 -4.08 -1.04
C GLY A 54 18.79 -2.56 -1.08
N ARG A 55 19.14 -2.04 -2.25
CA ARG A 55 19.28 -0.60 -2.50
C ARG A 55 17.95 0.12 -2.41
N ILE A 56 16.86 -0.51 -2.90
CA ILE A 56 15.49 0.03 -2.83
C ILE A 56 15.14 0.34 -1.38
N ARG A 57 15.41 -0.59 -0.46
CA ARG A 57 15.20 -0.39 0.97
C ARG A 57 16.07 0.75 1.53
N LYS A 58 17.34 0.81 1.15
CA LYS A 58 18.27 1.86 1.59
C LYS A 58 17.81 3.25 1.13
N ILE A 59 17.38 3.40 -0.11
CA ILE A 59 16.92 4.66 -0.69
C ILE A 59 15.60 5.11 -0.03
N SER A 60 14.66 4.18 0.13
CA SER A 60 13.33 4.48 0.71
C SER A 60 13.40 4.72 2.21
N ARG A 61 14.43 4.20 2.91
CA ARG A 61 14.62 4.18 4.38
C ARG A 61 13.49 3.46 5.13
N HIS A 62 12.25 3.73 4.79
CA HIS A 62 11.02 3.15 5.35
C HIS A 62 10.08 2.72 4.21
N PRO A 63 10.40 1.67 3.45
CA PRO A 63 9.66 1.30 2.25
C PRO A 63 8.20 0.96 2.55
N MET A 64 7.87 0.40 3.72
CA MET A 64 6.50 0.15 4.15
C MET A 64 5.66 1.44 4.21
N LEU A 65 6.19 2.51 4.82
CA LEU A 65 5.48 3.79 4.90
C LEU A 65 5.32 4.46 3.52
N VAL A 66 6.32 4.29 2.64
CA VAL A 66 6.22 4.77 1.26
C VAL A 66 5.15 3.99 0.51
N ALA A 67 5.11 2.67 0.67
CA ALA A 67 4.10 1.80 0.07
C ALA A 67 2.69 2.19 0.51
N VAL A 68 2.45 2.35 1.82
CA VAL A 68 1.13 2.73 2.35
C VAL A 68 0.69 4.10 1.85
N LYS A 69 1.60 5.10 1.80
CA LYS A 69 1.26 6.43 1.26
C LYS A 69 0.88 6.35 -0.21
N LEU A 70 1.65 5.62 -1.00
CA LEU A 70 1.40 5.50 -2.43
C LEU A 70 0.12 4.71 -2.71
N TRP A 71 -0.13 3.62 -1.97
CA TRP A 71 -1.37 2.84 -2.01
C TRP A 71 -2.59 3.69 -1.69
N ALA A 72 -2.57 4.41 -0.57
CA ALA A 72 -3.68 5.24 -0.15
C ALA A 72 -3.94 6.38 -1.15
N PHE A 73 -2.89 7.05 -1.62
CA PHE A 73 -3.00 8.09 -2.64
C PHE A 73 -3.57 7.55 -3.96
N ALA A 74 -3.06 6.40 -4.43
CA ALA A 74 -3.54 5.78 -5.66
C ALA A 74 -5.03 5.44 -5.60
N HIS A 75 -5.50 4.91 -4.47
CA HIS A 75 -6.91 4.59 -4.29
C HIS A 75 -7.81 5.84 -4.18
N LEU A 76 -7.31 6.93 -3.58
CA LEU A 76 -8.03 8.20 -3.60
C LEU A 76 -8.21 8.78 -5.01
N LEU A 77 -7.33 8.47 -5.96
CA LEU A 77 -7.49 8.92 -7.35
C LEU A 77 -8.66 8.22 -8.07
N SER A 78 -9.05 7.04 -7.63
CA SER A 78 -10.06 6.22 -8.34
C SER A 78 -11.31 5.90 -7.50
N ASN A 79 -11.36 6.30 -6.24
CA ASN A 79 -12.49 6.06 -5.34
C ASN A 79 -12.88 7.34 -4.63
N GLY A 80 -14.01 7.92 -5.01
CA GLY A 80 -14.47 9.22 -4.52
C GLY A 80 -15.67 9.16 -3.58
N ASP A 81 -16.04 7.99 -3.06
CA ASP A 81 -17.09 7.85 -2.05
C ASP A 81 -16.56 8.14 -0.63
N VAL A 82 -17.48 8.51 0.29
CA VAL A 82 -17.14 8.88 1.67
C VAL A 82 -16.36 7.78 2.39
N ALA A 83 -16.76 6.52 2.24
CA ALA A 83 -16.08 5.40 2.89
C ALA A 83 -14.63 5.29 2.41
N SER A 84 -14.39 5.43 1.11
CA SER A 84 -13.07 5.42 0.49
C SER A 84 -12.21 6.62 0.93
N VAL A 85 -12.81 7.82 0.95
CA VAL A 85 -12.09 9.02 1.40
C VAL A 85 -11.68 8.92 2.86
N LEU A 86 -12.54 8.41 3.73
CA LEU A 86 -12.22 8.19 5.14
C LEU A 86 -11.14 7.12 5.31
N LEU A 87 -11.25 5.99 4.62
CA LEU A 87 -10.29 4.89 4.72
C LEU A 87 -8.91 5.31 4.20
N PHE A 88 -8.84 5.66 2.92
CA PHE A 88 -7.55 5.95 2.28
C PHE A 88 -6.97 7.29 2.74
N GLY A 89 -7.82 8.30 2.99
CA GLY A 89 -7.41 9.57 3.58
C GLY A 89 -6.84 9.38 4.98
N GLY A 90 -7.50 8.59 5.82
CA GLY A 90 -7.03 8.25 7.17
C GLY A 90 -5.65 7.55 7.14
N PHE A 91 -5.47 6.54 6.29
CA PHE A 91 -4.18 5.86 6.13
C PHE A 91 -3.10 6.79 5.57
N LEU A 92 -3.43 7.68 4.65
CA LEU A 92 -2.49 8.64 4.09
C LEU A 92 -2.01 9.62 5.17
N VAL A 93 -2.93 10.20 5.93
CA VAL A 93 -2.62 11.12 7.05
C VAL A 93 -1.78 10.41 8.11
N TRP A 94 -2.18 9.19 8.50
CA TRP A 94 -1.42 8.40 9.45
C TRP A 94 0.00 8.12 8.96
N ALA A 95 0.17 7.66 7.73
CA ALA A 95 1.49 7.31 7.18
C ALA A 95 2.40 8.55 7.00
N VAL A 96 1.82 9.72 6.75
CA VAL A 96 2.57 11.01 6.72
C VAL A 96 2.98 11.40 8.13
N ALA A 97 2.06 11.36 9.10
CA ALA A 97 2.33 11.70 10.50
C ALA A 97 3.40 10.76 11.10
N ASP A 98 3.30 9.45 10.84
CA ASP A 98 4.28 8.47 11.30
C ASP A 98 5.65 8.72 10.65
N ARG A 99 5.70 9.04 9.36
CA ARG A 99 6.96 9.41 8.69
C ARG A 99 7.63 10.64 9.31
N ILE A 100 6.85 11.65 9.70
CA ILE A 100 7.34 12.84 10.39
C ILE A 100 7.87 12.47 11.78
N SER A 101 7.12 11.64 12.51
CA SER A 101 7.49 11.15 13.84
C SER A 101 8.80 10.36 13.81
N VAL A 102 8.92 9.42 12.90
CA VAL A 102 10.14 8.60 12.66
C VAL A 102 11.34 9.51 12.35
N LYS A 103 11.16 10.50 11.46
CA LYS A 103 12.21 11.47 11.13
C LYS A 103 12.66 12.28 12.35
N ARG A 104 11.70 12.73 13.18
CA ARG A 104 12.00 13.53 14.39
C ARG A 104 12.74 12.72 15.45
N ARG A 105 12.46 11.42 15.55
CA ARG A 105 13.15 10.51 16.49
C ARG A 105 14.54 10.09 16.02
N GLY A 106 14.95 10.49 14.80
CA GLY A 106 16.24 10.09 14.23
C GLY A 106 16.33 8.60 13.91
N ASP A 107 15.18 7.92 13.76
CA ASP A 107 15.14 6.48 13.46
C ASP A 107 15.74 6.21 12.08
N PRO A 108 16.84 5.43 11.99
CA PRO A 108 17.50 5.14 10.72
C PRO A 108 16.69 4.24 9.78
N GLY A 109 15.53 3.77 10.20
CA GLY A 109 14.71 2.80 9.49
C GLY A 109 14.74 1.43 10.15
N THR A 110 13.70 0.67 9.91
CA THR A 110 13.36 -0.58 10.62
C THR A 110 14.53 -1.46 11.05
N PRO A 111 14.54 -1.92 12.30
CA PRO A 111 15.60 -2.70 12.92
C PRO A 111 15.67 -4.17 12.46
N PHE A 112 15.05 -4.53 11.36
CA PHE A 112 15.37 -5.80 10.70
C PHE A 112 16.69 -5.63 9.95
N SER A 113 17.74 -5.26 10.71
CA SER A 113 19.13 -5.32 10.33
C SER A 113 19.60 -6.78 10.34
N VAL A 114 19.08 -7.56 9.41
CA VAL A 114 19.90 -8.64 8.89
C VAL A 114 20.85 -7.94 7.94
N GLU A 115 22.00 -7.56 8.45
CA GLU A 115 23.16 -7.15 7.71
C GLU A 115 23.62 -8.35 6.89
N ILE A 116 22.92 -8.63 5.79
CA ILE A 116 23.40 -9.56 4.78
C ILE A 116 24.31 -8.73 3.88
N ALA A 117 25.54 -8.57 4.35
CA ALA A 117 26.62 -8.04 3.54
C ALA A 117 26.64 -8.77 2.18
N GLY A 118 26.56 -8.03 1.08
CA GLY A 118 26.88 -8.50 -0.25
C GLY A 118 25.74 -8.75 -1.24
N LYS A 119 24.45 -8.56 -0.91
CA LYS A 119 23.32 -8.91 -1.81
C LYS A 119 22.63 -7.73 -2.53
N GLY A 120 23.25 -6.57 -2.65
CA GLY A 120 22.60 -5.35 -3.13
C GLY A 120 21.76 -5.50 -4.42
N ARG A 121 22.33 -5.96 -5.53
CA ARG A 121 21.61 -6.08 -6.80
C ARG A 121 20.65 -7.26 -6.86
N GLY A 122 21.06 -8.42 -6.36
CA GLY A 122 20.20 -9.63 -6.36
C GLY A 122 18.96 -9.44 -5.49
N ALA A 123 19.10 -8.77 -4.35
CA ALA A 123 17.99 -8.44 -3.46
C ALA A 123 16.99 -7.48 -4.13
N ASP A 124 17.47 -6.47 -4.86
CA ASP A 124 16.60 -5.54 -5.60
C ASP A 124 15.89 -6.23 -6.76
N ILE A 125 16.60 -7.09 -7.53
CA ILE A 125 15.97 -7.88 -8.61
C ILE A 125 14.89 -8.80 -8.02
N PHE A 126 15.18 -9.48 -6.92
CA PHE A 126 14.20 -10.31 -6.24
C PHE A 126 12.97 -9.49 -5.79
N ALA A 127 13.18 -8.32 -5.17
CA ALA A 127 12.09 -7.47 -4.71
C ALA A 127 11.21 -6.99 -5.88
N VAL A 128 11.83 -6.64 -7.02
CA VAL A 128 11.10 -6.22 -8.23
C VAL A 128 10.33 -7.40 -8.83
N VAL A 129 10.99 -8.53 -9.07
CA VAL A 129 10.34 -9.70 -9.70
C VAL A 129 9.23 -10.24 -8.81
N ALA A 130 9.50 -10.47 -7.52
CA ALA A 130 8.50 -10.95 -6.58
C ALA A 130 7.34 -9.96 -6.42
N GLY A 131 7.64 -8.65 -6.33
CA GLY A 131 6.61 -7.60 -6.27
C GLY A 131 5.71 -7.57 -7.49
N LEU A 132 6.27 -7.69 -8.70
CA LEU A 132 5.50 -7.75 -9.94
C LEU A 132 4.66 -9.02 -10.06
N VAL A 133 5.19 -10.17 -9.64
CA VAL A 133 4.43 -11.42 -9.61
C VAL A 133 3.25 -11.33 -8.64
N VAL A 134 3.49 -10.84 -7.42
CA VAL A 134 2.42 -10.66 -6.43
C VAL A 134 1.38 -9.65 -6.92
N TYR A 135 1.82 -8.54 -7.55
CA TYR A 135 0.93 -7.58 -8.17
C TYR A 135 0.05 -8.22 -9.25
N GLY A 136 0.66 -8.99 -10.17
CA GLY A 136 -0.08 -9.68 -11.25
C GLY A 136 -1.12 -10.65 -10.71
N LEU A 137 -0.76 -11.47 -9.71
CA LEU A 137 -1.68 -12.39 -9.06
C LEU A 137 -2.81 -11.65 -8.32
N PHE A 138 -2.48 -10.52 -7.68
CA PHE A 138 -3.46 -9.72 -6.96
C PHE A 138 -4.45 -9.03 -7.91
N VAL A 139 -4.00 -8.51 -9.04
CA VAL A 139 -4.87 -7.92 -10.07
C VAL A 139 -5.75 -8.98 -10.71
N TRP A 140 -5.19 -10.19 -10.97
CA TRP A 140 -5.92 -11.26 -11.65
C TRP A 140 -7.05 -11.86 -10.80
N GLN A 141 -6.79 -12.18 -9.53
CA GLN A 141 -7.79 -12.82 -8.65
C GLN A 141 -7.83 -12.24 -7.23
N GLY A 142 -6.70 -11.75 -6.70
CA GLY A 142 -6.60 -11.35 -5.31
C GLY A 142 -7.52 -10.19 -4.95
N HIS A 143 -7.70 -9.24 -5.83
CA HIS A 143 -8.54 -8.07 -5.58
C HIS A 143 -10.02 -8.47 -5.48
N ASP A 144 -10.50 -9.32 -6.39
CA ASP A 144 -11.88 -9.81 -6.36
C ASP A 144 -12.15 -10.66 -5.12
N LEU A 145 -11.23 -11.59 -4.79
CA LEU A 145 -11.36 -12.46 -3.61
C LEU A 145 -11.36 -11.68 -2.27
N VAL A 146 -10.58 -10.61 -2.16
CA VAL A 146 -10.40 -9.88 -0.89
C VAL A 146 -11.36 -8.71 -0.77
N ILE A 147 -11.64 -8.01 -1.86
CA ILE A 147 -12.40 -6.74 -1.90
C ILE A 147 -13.79 -6.95 -2.51
N GLY A 148 -14.00 -8.04 -3.26
CA GLY A 148 -15.27 -8.33 -3.93
C GLY A 148 -15.54 -7.46 -5.17
N VAL A 149 -14.51 -6.82 -5.74
CA VAL A 149 -14.62 -5.96 -6.93
C VAL A 149 -13.60 -6.42 -7.97
N PRO A 150 -14.00 -6.94 -9.13
CA PRO A 150 -13.08 -7.31 -10.19
C PRO A 150 -12.41 -6.07 -10.79
N LEU A 151 -11.13 -6.21 -11.15
CA LEU A 151 -10.36 -5.16 -11.83
C LEU A 151 -10.30 -5.35 -13.35
N THR A 152 -10.61 -6.55 -13.81
CA THR A 152 -10.59 -6.97 -15.23
C THR A 152 -11.98 -7.42 -15.66
#